data_641cfd54495e56480937487a7b65060a
#
_entry.id   641cfd54495e56480937487a7b65060a
#
_cell.length_a   1.000
_cell.length_b   1.000
_cell.length_c   1.000
_cell.angle_alpha   90.00
_cell.angle_beta   90.00
_cell.angle_gamma   90.00
#
_symmetry.space_group_name_H-M   'P 1'
#
loop_
_entity.id
_entity.type
_entity.pdbx_description
1 polymer ?
#
loop_
_entity_poly.entity_id
_entity_poly.type
_entity_poly.pdbx_seq_one_letter_code
_entity_poly.pdbx_strand_id
1 'polypeptide(L)' 'MKFVMLMYICSNIAGNECKVMPTPIVNFNTYSECAIHGYEYSTMLLKEFDKEFVNTYRAYTVFDCKEITDT' A
#
# COMPACT_ATOMS: atom_id res chain seq x y z
N MET A 1 21.60 2.82 -0.69
CA MET A 1 20.38 2.67 0.11
C MET A 1 19.23 2.28 -0.78
N LYS A 2 18.42 1.38 -0.30
CA LYS A 2 17.26 0.92 -1.06
C LYS A 2 16.04 0.97 -0.17
N PHE A 3 14.89 1.10 -0.81
CA PHE A 3 13.61 1.15 -0.10
C PHE A 3 12.71 0.04 -0.62
N VAL A 4 11.96 -0.56 0.27
CA VAL A 4 10.92 -1.52 -0.09
C VAL A 4 9.58 -0.97 0.36
N MET A 5 8.55 -1.31 -0.37
CA MET A 5 7.20 -0.84 -0.07
C MET A 5 6.40 -1.96 0.57
N LEU A 6 5.74 -1.61 1.66
CA LEU A 6 4.77 -2.49 2.31
C LEU A 6 3.40 -1.87 2.12
N MET A 7 2.44 -2.67 1.69
CA MET A 7 1.10 -2.19 1.41
C MET A 7 0.11 -2.87 2.33
N TYR A 8 -0.83 -2.10 2.83
CA TYR A 8 -1.89 -2.59 3.72
C TYR A 8 -3.23 -2.16 3.19
N ILE A 9 -4.22 -3.03 3.36
CA ILE A 9 -5.60 -2.64 3.14
C ILE A 9 -6.29 -2.54 4.49
N CYS A 10 -7.02 -1.46 4.69
CA CYS A 10 -7.64 -1.15 5.96
C CYS A 10 -9.13 -0.91 5.78
N SER A 11 -9.90 -1.16 6.84
CA SER A 11 -11.32 -0.84 6.86
C SER A 11 -11.53 0.29 7.86
N ASN A 12 -12.33 1.28 7.47
CA ASN A 12 -12.64 2.42 8.32
C ASN A 12 -13.97 2.24 9.04
N ILE A 13 -14.43 1.00 9.18
CA ILE A 13 -15.58 0.68 10.02
C ILE A 13 -15.03 -0.12 11.19
N ALA A 14 -15.76 -0.16 12.26
CA ALA A 14 -15.50 -0.96 13.47
C ALA A 14 -14.11 -1.59 13.56
N GLY A 15 -13.21 -0.94 14.27
CA GLY A 15 -11.94 -1.56 14.64
C GLY A 15 -10.72 -1.17 13.82
N ASN A 16 -10.87 -0.46 12.72
CA ASN A 16 -9.74 0.00 11.90
C ASN A 16 -8.73 -1.11 11.62
N GLU A 17 -9.22 -2.28 11.26
CA GLU A 17 -8.36 -3.40 10.98
C GLU A 17 -7.63 -3.23 9.66
N CYS A 18 -6.34 -3.48 9.68
CA CYS A 18 -5.51 -3.44 8.49
C CYS A 18 -4.87 -4.80 8.27
N LYS A 19 -4.77 -5.20 7.01
CA LYS A 19 -4.13 -6.45 6.63
C LYS A 19 -3.04 -6.16 5.62
N VAL A 20 -1.95 -6.88 5.75
CA VAL A 20 -0.85 -6.78 4.79
C VAL A 20 -1.31 -7.36 3.47
N MET A 21 -1.06 -6.64 2.40
CA MET A 21 -1.32 -7.13 1.06
C MET A 21 -0.03 -7.64 0.44
N PRO A 22 -0.09 -8.78 -0.25
CA PRO A 22 1.08 -9.21 -1.00
C PRO A 22 1.35 -8.23 -2.14
N THR A 23 2.58 -7.76 -2.21
CA THR A 23 3.01 -6.89 -3.29
C THR A 23 4.24 -7.50 -3.93
N PRO A 24 4.48 -7.21 -5.22
CA PRO A 24 5.72 -7.62 -5.83
C PRO A 24 6.91 -7.02 -5.06
N ILE A 25 7.96 -7.81 -4.90
CA ILE A 25 9.16 -7.32 -4.24
C ILE A 25 9.89 -6.43 -5.23
N VAL A 26 9.80 -5.12 -5.00
CA VAL A 26 10.46 -4.14 -5.85
C VAL A 26 11.30 -3.24 -4.97
N ASN A 27 12.54 -3.04 -5.35
CA ASN A 27 13.43 -2.14 -4.65
C ASN A 27 13.43 -0.79 -5.34
N PHE A 28 13.39 0.26 -4.55
CA PHE A 28 13.45 1.62 -5.05
C PHE A 28 14.74 2.27 -4.59
N ASN A 29 15.31 3.08 -5.43
CA ASN A 29 16.58 3.72 -5.12
C ASN A 29 16.42 4.93 -4.20
N THR A 30 15.25 5.55 -4.22
CA THR A 30 14.99 6.73 -3.39
C THR A 30 13.63 6.60 -2.73
N TYR A 31 13.47 7.32 -1.64
CA TYR A 31 12.18 7.39 -0.96
C TYR A 31 11.11 7.98 -1.88
N SER A 32 11.48 8.99 -2.64
CA SER A 32 10.55 9.64 -3.57
C SER A 32 9.96 8.65 -4.57
N GLU A 33 10.81 7.80 -5.15
CA GLU A 33 10.34 6.79 -6.09
C GLU A 33 9.37 5.82 -5.42
N CYS A 34 9.69 5.39 -4.20
CA CYS A 34 8.84 4.48 -3.47
C CYS A 34 7.50 5.13 -3.15
N ALA A 35 7.51 6.38 -2.70
CA ALA A 35 6.28 7.08 -2.35
C ALA A 35 5.38 7.29 -3.56
N ILE A 36 5.94 7.71 -4.68
CA ILE A 36 5.17 7.91 -5.90
C ILE A 36 4.53 6.61 -6.34
N HIS A 37 5.31 5.54 -6.35
CA HIS A 37 4.80 4.22 -6.74
C HIS A 37 3.70 3.77 -5.77
N GLY A 38 3.89 4.04 -4.48
CA GLY A 38 2.91 3.67 -3.47
C GLY A 38 1.55 4.31 -3.71
N TYR A 39 1.53 5.59 -4.02
CA TYR A 39 0.28 6.29 -4.31
C TYR A 39 -0.35 5.81 -5.60
N GLU A 40 0.46 5.60 -6.63
CA GLU A 40 -0.06 5.10 -7.90
C GLU A 40 -0.65 3.70 -7.75
N TYR A 41 0.05 2.84 -7.04
CA TYR A 41 -0.40 1.48 -6.80
C TYR A 41 -1.67 1.46 -5.95
N SER A 42 -1.74 2.32 -4.93
CA SER A 42 -2.93 2.45 -4.10
C SER A 42 -4.14 2.84 -4.92
N THR A 43 -3.97 3.80 -5.82
CA THR A 43 -5.06 4.25 -6.69
C THR A 43 -5.52 3.11 -7.59
N MET A 44 -4.58 2.39 -8.17
CA MET A 44 -4.89 1.26 -9.04
C MET A 44 -5.68 0.18 -8.29
N LEU A 45 -5.22 -0.15 -7.08
CA LEU A 45 -5.90 -1.16 -6.27
C LEU A 45 -7.32 -0.77 -5.94
N LEU A 46 -7.55 0.48 -5.56
CA LEU A 46 -8.90 0.93 -5.24
C LEU A 46 -9.81 0.89 -6.45
N LYS A 47 -9.27 1.13 -7.63
CA LYS A 47 -10.06 1.05 -8.86
C LYS A 47 -10.41 -0.39 -9.22
N GLU A 48 -9.53 -1.34 -8.89
CA GLU A 48 -9.74 -2.74 -9.21
C GLU A 48 -10.62 -3.45 -8.19
N PHE A 49 -10.68 -2.97 -6.96
CA PHE A 49 -11.56 -3.55 -5.96
C PHE A 49 -13.02 -3.33 -6.35
N ASP A 50 -13.86 -4.28 -5.97
CA ASP A 50 -15.30 -4.14 -6.13
C ASP A 50 -15.76 -2.89 -5.40
N LYS A 51 -16.51 -2.05 -6.09
CA LYS A 51 -16.98 -0.79 -5.53
C LYS A 51 -17.88 -1.01 -4.33
N GLU A 52 -18.69 -2.06 -4.34
CA GLU A 52 -19.52 -2.40 -3.20
C GLU A 52 -18.68 -2.70 -1.98
N PHE A 53 -17.60 -3.46 -2.18
CA PHE A 53 -16.69 -3.77 -1.08
C PHE A 53 -16.08 -2.50 -0.50
N VAL A 54 -15.56 -1.65 -1.36
CA VAL A 54 -14.91 -0.42 -0.92
C VAL A 54 -15.90 0.48 -0.17
N ASN A 55 -17.10 0.60 -0.71
CA ASN A 55 -18.13 1.48 -0.11
C ASN A 55 -18.67 0.91 1.18
N THR A 56 -18.91 -0.41 1.24
CA THR A 56 -19.47 -1.05 2.42
C THR A 56 -18.51 -1.00 3.59
N TYR A 57 -17.25 -1.29 3.36
CA TYR A 57 -16.25 -1.34 4.43
C TYR A 57 -15.44 -0.07 4.53
N ARG A 58 -15.69 0.88 3.64
CA ARG A 58 -14.89 2.10 3.55
C ARG A 58 -13.42 1.78 3.53
N ALA A 59 -13.08 0.87 2.61
CA ALA A 59 -11.72 0.36 2.50
C ALA A 59 -10.79 1.45 2.00
N TYR A 60 -9.58 1.46 2.54
CA TYR A 60 -8.54 2.34 2.09
C TYR A 60 -7.21 1.62 2.18
N THR A 61 -6.22 2.15 1.50
CA THR A 61 -4.91 1.54 1.49
C THR A 61 -3.91 2.44 2.19
N VAL A 62 -2.95 1.82 2.85
CA VAL A 62 -1.84 2.50 3.49
C VAL A 62 -0.58 1.82 3.02
N PHE A 63 0.46 2.57 2.76
CA PHE A 63 1.73 1.98 2.42
C PHE A 63 2.85 2.61 3.24
N ASP A 64 3.93 1.86 3.36
CA ASP A 64 5.11 2.31 4.09
C ASP A 64 6.33 2.02 3.22
N CYS A 65 7.22 2.98 3.15
CA CYS A 65 8.47 2.83 2.42
C CYS A 65 9.58 2.66 3.44
N LYS A 66 10.07 1.44 3.54
CA LYS A 66 11.09 1.10 4.53
C LYS A 66 12.46 1.08 3.88
N GLU A 67 13.39 1.75 4.53
CA GLU A 67 14.78 1.72 4.10
C GLU A 67 15.39 0.39 4.49
N ILE A 68 16.10 -0.22 3.55
CA ILE A 68 16.85 -1.43 3.84
C ILE A 68 18.33 -1.16 3.57
N THR A 69 19.16 -1.69 4.45
CA THR A 69 20.60 -1.57 4.29
C THR A 69 21.09 -2.69 3.39
N ASP A 70 21.75 -2.29 2.34
CA ASP A 70 22.32 -3.24 1.40
C ASP A 70 23.72 -3.60 1.88
N THR A 71 23.91 -4.81 2.32
CA THR A 71 25.24 -5.27 2.74
C THR A 71 25.93 -6.03 1.63
#